data_079a8991f31e2a646b995a21ff0886c8
#
_entry.id   079a8991f31e2a646b995a21ff0886c8
#
_cell.length_a   1.000
_cell.length_b   1.000
_cell.length_c   1.000
_cell.angle_alpha   90.00
_cell.angle_beta   90.00
_cell.angle_gamma   90.00
#
_symmetry.space_group_name_H-M   'P 1'
#
loop_
_entity.id
_entity.type
_entity.pdbx_description
1 polymer ?
#
loop_
_entity_poly.entity_id
_entity_poly.type
_entity_poly.pdbx_seq_one_letter_code
_entity_poly.pdbx_strand_id
1 'polypeptide(L)'
;HTPLMAPAGNALREYFQGVAFADPQIPVIFNCLGDVKDDSTPIQELLVKQVQSSVYMEDTLRRLGELGVDHILEVGPGSALSGFVKKTLPGVVCTAVETPEQLDAVLTAWKEAE
;
A
#
# COMPACT_ATOMS: atom_id res chain seq x y z
N HIS A 1 -10.64 6.05 -7.85
CA HIS A 1 -9.36 6.24 -8.57
C HIS A 1 -9.59 6.74 -10.00
N THR A 2 -10.38 7.80 -10.14
CA THR A 2 -10.76 8.40 -11.41
C THR A 2 -10.87 9.92 -11.23
N PRO A 3 -10.65 10.74 -12.30
CA PRO A 3 -10.85 12.19 -12.23
C PRO A 3 -12.27 12.61 -11.82
N LEU A 4 -13.25 11.73 -12.00
CA LEU A 4 -14.61 11.99 -11.53
C LEU A 4 -14.72 12.08 -10.01
N MET A 5 -13.71 11.62 -9.28
CA MET A 5 -13.63 11.71 -7.83
C MET A 5 -12.97 13.01 -7.33
N ALA A 6 -12.69 13.96 -8.22
CA ALA A 6 -12.08 15.24 -7.82
C ALA A 6 -12.82 15.95 -6.69
N PRO A 7 -14.17 15.99 -6.64
CA PRO A 7 -14.87 16.59 -5.50
C PRO A 7 -14.52 15.93 -4.16
N ALA A 8 -14.36 14.61 -4.13
CA ALA A 8 -13.95 13.90 -2.92
C ALA A 8 -12.50 14.24 -2.54
N GLY A 9 -11.62 14.36 -3.52
CA GLY A 9 -10.25 14.81 -3.30
C GLY A 9 -10.19 16.21 -2.70
N ASN A 10 -11.01 17.13 -3.20
CA ASN A 10 -11.07 18.50 -2.67
C ASN A 10 -11.59 18.52 -1.24
N ALA A 11 -12.62 17.73 -0.93
CA ALA A 11 -13.13 17.60 0.43
C ALA A 11 -12.08 17.04 1.39
N LEU A 12 -11.33 16.05 0.95
CA LEU A 12 -10.25 15.47 1.72
C LEU A 12 -9.13 16.48 1.99
N ARG A 13 -8.78 17.29 0.98
CA ARG A 13 -7.78 18.35 1.14
C ARG A 13 -8.17 19.34 2.22
N GLU A 14 -9.43 19.76 2.24
CA GLU A 14 -9.94 20.65 3.27
C GLU A 14 -9.87 20.00 4.65
N TYR A 15 -10.26 18.74 4.75
CA TYR A 15 -10.19 18.00 6.00
C TYR A 15 -8.77 17.91 6.53
N PHE A 16 -7.78 17.73 5.66
CA PHE A 16 -6.38 17.61 6.07
C PHE A 16 -5.72 18.91 6.49
N GLN A 17 -6.33 20.06 6.26
CA GLN A 17 -5.73 21.35 6.64
C GLN A 17 -5.41 21.45 8.13
N GLY A 18 -6.21 20.79 8.99
CA GLY A 18 -5.99 20.76 10.43
C GLY A 18 -5.24 19.52 10.93
N VAL A 19 -4.75 18.68 10.05
CA VAL A 19 -4.12 17.41 10.40
C VAL A 19 -2.61 17.47 10.15
N ALA A 20 -1.82 17.14 11.16
CA ALA A 20 -0.38 17.05 11.04
C ALA A 20 0.01 15.63 10.57
N PHE A 21 0.88 15.55 9.58
CA PHE A 21 1.41 14.29 9.07
C PHE A 21 2.91 14.24 9.31
N ALA A 22 3.37 13.18 9.95
CA ALA A 22 4.81 12.93 10.09
C ALA A 22 5.32 12.18 8.86
N ASP A 23 6.60 12.33 8.54
CA ASP A 23 7.21 11.55 7.47
C ASP A 23 7.27 10.07 7.85
N PRO A 24 7.05 9.17 6.88
CA PRO A 24 7.15 7.74 7.15
C PRO A 24 8.57 7.34 7.58
N GLN A 25 8.66 6.52 8.62
CA GLN A 25 9.94 5.94 9.06
C GLN A 25 10.24 4.64 8.32
N ILE A 26 9.21 4.03 7.75
CA ILE A 26 9.31 2.84 6.91
C ILE A 26 8.94 3.28 5.49
N PRO A 27 9.64 2.83 4.45
CA PRO A 27 9.27 3.18 3.08
C PRO A 27 7.81 2.82 2.77
N VAL A 28 7.09 3.76 2.18
CA VAL A 28 5.69 3.58 1.77
C VAL A 28 5.60 3.82 0.28
N ILE A 29 5.00 2.87 -0.44
CA ILE A 29 4.71 3.03 -1.86
C ILE A 29 3.27 3.50 -2.01
N PHE A 30 3.09 4.58 -2.77
CA PHE A 30 1.77 5.15 -3.02
C PHE A 30 1.23 4.67 -4.36
N ASN A 31 -0.01 4.23 -4.38
CA ASN A 31 -0.65 3.69 -5.58
C ASN A 31 -0.65 4.67 -6.75
N CYS A 32 -0.80 5.95 -6.48
CA CYS A 32 -0.83 6.98 -7.53
C CYS A 32 0.54 7.24 -8.16
N LEU A 33 1.62 6.76 -7.54
CA LEU A 33 2.99 6.88 -8.05
C LEU A 33 3.53 5.54 -8.56
N GLY A 34 3.08 4.42 -7.99
CA GLY A 34 3.71 3.12 -8.21
C GLY A 34 5.14 3.07 -7.65
N ASP A 35 5.47 3.97 -6.74
CA ASP A 35 6.81 4.10 -6.14
C ASP A 35 6.71 4.81 -4.79
N VAL A 36 7.83 4.87 -4.08
CA VAL A 36 7.96 5.67 -2.85
C VAL A 36 7.88 7.17 -3.22
N LYS A 37 7.42 7.97 -2.25
CA LYS A 37 7.37 9.42 -2.48
C LYS A 37 8.78 10.01 -2.47
N ASP A 38 8.97 11.12 -3.18
CA ASP A 38 10.16 11.94 -3.04
C ASP A 38 10.09 12.75 -1.73
N ASP A 39 11.18 13.42 -1.37
CA ASP A 39 11.26 14.19 -0.13
C ASP A 39 10.50 15.51 -0.20
N SER A 40 10.15 15.98 -1.38
CA SER A 40 9.51 17.28 -1.59
C SER A 40 8.00 17.25 -1.59
N THR A 41 7.38 16.09 -1.86
CA THR A 41 5.92 15.98 -1.97
C THR A 41 5.31 15.65 -0.61
N PRO A 42 4.41 16.49 -0.07
CA PRO A 42 3.72 16.18 1.19
C PRO A 42 2.81 14.95 1.06
N ILE A 43 2.73 14.16 2.12
CA ILE A 43 1.87 12.98 2.18
C ILE A 43 0.41 13.34 1.91
N GLN A 44 -0.06 14.47 2.45
CA GLN A 44 -1.43 14.95 2.25
C GLN A 44 -1.77 15.09 0.78
N GLU A 45 -0.86 15.63 -0.01
CA GLU A 45 -1.07 15.81 -1.45
C GLU A 45 -1.16 14.48 -2.18
N LEU A 46 -0.36 13.50 -1.78
CA LEU A 46 -0.43 12.15 -2.36
C LEU A 46 -1.74 11.44 -2.02
N LEU A 47 -2.22 11.59 -0.79
CA LEU A 47 -3.50 11.01 -0.37
C LEU A 47 -4.67 11.62 -1.13
N VAL A 48 -4.64 12.93 -1.34
CA VAL A 48 -5.66 13.62 -2.15
C VAL A 48 -5.61 13.17 -3.60
N LYS A 49 -4.40 13.13 -4.18
CA LYS A 49 -4.18 12.73 -5.58
C LYS A 49 -4.63 11.29 -5.81
N GLN A 50 -4.40 10.41 -4.84
CA GLN A 50 -4.73 8.99 -4.94
C GLN A 50 -6.22 8.74 -5.19
N VAL A 51 -7.10 9.56 -4.60
CA VAL A 51 -8.56 9.44 -4.74
C VAL A 51 -9.01 9.58 -6.20
N GLN A 52 -8.31 10.41 -6.98
CA GLN A 52 -8.69 10.77 -8.34
C GLN A 52 -7.70 10.30 -9.40
N SER A 53 -6.75 9.44 -9.02
CA SER A 53 -5.70 8.96 -9.92
C SER A 53 -5.80 7.45 -10.12
N SER A 54 -5.18 6.97 -11.18
CA SER A 54 -5.06 5.53 -11.43
C SER A 54 -4.21 4.85 -10.35
N VAL A 55 -4.48 3.57 -10.15
CA VAL A 55 -3.69 2.71 -9.26
C VAL A 55 -2.63 2.00 -10.11
N TYR A 56 -1.36 2.24 -9.82
CA TYR A 56 -0.24 1.61 -10.50
C TYR A 56 0.23 0.39 -9.72
N MET A 57 -0.62 -0.65 -9.67
CA MET A 57 -0.36 -1.84 -8.85
C MET A 57 0.82 -2.67 -9.37
N GLU A 58 0.95 -2.82 -10.69
CA GLU A 58 2.07 -3.56 -11.25
C GLU A 58 3.41 -2.89 -10.93
N ASP A 59 3.48 -1.57 -11.11
CA ASP A 59 4.69 -0.81 -10.78
C ASP A 59 5.01 -0.90 -9.29
N THR A 60 3.98 -0.84 -8.44
CA THR A 60 4.11 -1.00 -6.99
C THR A 60 4.74 -2.34 -6.64
N LEU A 61 4.23 -3.43 -7.21
CA LEU A 61 4.73 -4.77 -6.93
C LEU A 61 6.15 -4.96 -7.45
N ARG A 62 6.46 -4.46 -8.64
CA ARG A 62 7.82 -4.52 -9.18
C ARG A 62 8.80 -3.75 -8.31
N ARG A 63 8.38 -2.59 -7.80
CA ARG A 63 9.21 -1.80 -6.88
C ARG A 63 9.48 -2.53 -5.57
N LEU A 64 8.49 -3.23 -5.02
CA LEU A 64 8.66 -4.07 -3.85
C LEU A 64 9.70 -5.17 -4.10
N GLY A 65 9.66 -5.78 -5.28
CA GLY A 65 10.66 -6.76 -5.68
C GLY A 65 12.06 -6.17 -5.75
N GLU A 66 12.21 -4.98 -6.32
CA GLU A 66 13.50 -4.26 -6.40
C GLU A 66 14.05 -3.91 -5.02
N LEU A 67 13.17 -3.63 -4.05
CA LEU A 67 13.55 -3.34 -2.68
C LEU A 67 13.95 -4.59 -1.88
N GLY A 68 13.88 -5.78 -2.48
CA GLY A 68 14.28 -7.02 -1.85
C GLY A 68 13.21 -7.64 -0.95
N VAL A 69 11.94 -7.28 -1.13
CA VAL A 69 10.83 -7.84 -0.36
C VAL A 69 10.62 -9.30 -0.75
N ASP A 70 10.59 -10.19 0.23
CA ASP A 70 10.37 -11.63 0.04
C ASP A 70 9.09 -12.15 0.68
N HIS A 71 8.47 -11.37 1.58
CA HIS A 71 7.20 -11.68 2.22
C HIS A 71 6.26 -10.50 2.12
N ILE A 72 5.02 -10.75 1.70
CA ILE A 72 3.98 -9.74 1.59
C ILE A 72 2.76 -10.20 2.38
N LEU A 73 2.18 -9.28 3.15
CA LEU A 73 0.89 -9.49 3.79
C LEU A 73 -0.16 -8.61 3.11
N GLU A 74 -1.23 -9.24 2.67
CA GLU A 74 -2.42 -8.50 2.25
C GLU A 74 -3.36 -8.39 3.43
N VAL A 75 -3.49 -7.21 4.02
CA VAL A 75 -4.33 -6.96 5.18
C VAL A 75 -5.65 -6.36 4.72
N GLY A 76 -6.74 -7.06 5.02
CA GLY A 76 -8.08 -6.62 4.64
C GLY A 76 -8.91 -7.74 4.05
N PRO A 77 -10.16 -7.45 3.64
CA PRO A 77 -11.06 -8.46 3.10
C PRO A 77 -10.62 -8.95 1.73
N GLY A 78 -10.76 -10.25 1.51
CA GLY A 78 -10.44 -10.87 0.23
C GLY A 78 -8.97 -11.19 0.03
N SER A 79 -8.62 -11.61 -1.18
CA SER A 79 -7.28 -12.03 -1.55
C SER A 79 -6.90 -11.64 -3.00
N ALA A 80 -7.55 -10.62 -3.54
CA ALA A 80 -7.32 -10.20 -4.92
C ALA A 80 -5.88 -9.74 -5.16
N LEU A 81 -5.31 -8.99 -4.22
CA LEU A 81 -3.93 -8.52 -4.33
C LEU A 81 -2.93 -9.66 -4.25
N SER A 82 -3.21 -10.68 -3.43
CA SER A 82 -2.37 -11.89 -3.36
C SER A 82 -2.31 -12.59 -4.72
N GLY A 83 -3.39 -12.59 -5.49
CA GLY A 83 -3.41 -13.10 -6.85
C GLY A 83 -2.48 -12.34 -7.78
N PHE A 84 -2.48 -11.02 -7.70
CA PHE A 84 -1.56 -10.18 -8.48
C PHE A 84 -0.10 -10.40 -8.08
N VAL A 85 0.17 -10.55 -6.80
CA VAL A 85 1.53 -10.84 -6.30
C VAL A 85 2.06 -12.13 -6.89
N LYS A 86 1.26 -13.19 -6.89
CA LYS A 86 1.66 -14.49 -7.44
C LYS A 86 2.04 -14.42 -8.92
N LYS A 87 1.32 -13.59 -9.69
CA LYS A 87 1.60 -13.39 -11.11
C LYS A 87 2.83 -12.54 -11.37
N THR A 88 3.04 -11.51 -10.57
CA THR A 88 4.08 -10.50 -10.80
C THR A 88 5.39 -10.87 -10.12
N LEU A 89 5.32 -11.45 -8.94
CA LEU A 89 6.48 -11.82 -8.12
C LEU A 89 6.37 -13.28 -7.66
N PRO A 90 6.57 -14.26 -8.56
CA PRO A 90 6.31 -15.66 -8.24
C PRO A 90 7.21 -16.24 -7.14
N GLY A 91 8.36 -15.63 -6.87
CA GLY A 91 9.25 -16.06 -5.79
C GLY A 91 8.95 -15.46 -4.42
N VAL A 92 7.93 -14.60 -4.32
CA VAL A 92 7.58 -13.92 -3.08
C VAL A 92 6.44 -14.66 -2.37
N VAL A 93 6.59 -14.88 -1.06
CA VAL A 93 5.53 -15.46 -0.25
C VAL A 93 4.50 -14.39 0.07
N CYS A 94 3.24 -14.64 -0.26
CA CYS A 94 2.15 -13.71 0.01
C CYS A 94 1.07 -14.40 0.84
N THR A 95 0.67 -13.75 1.93
CA THR A 95 -0.34 -14.26 2.84
C THR A 95 -1.45 -13.22 3.02
N ALA A 96 -2.69 -13.62 2.78
CA ALA A 96 -3.85 -12.78 3.04
C ALA A 96 -4.26 -12.90 4.51
N VAL A 97 -4.52 -11.75 5.15
CA VAL A 97 -4.93 -11.67 6.55
C VAL A 97 -6.21 -10.85 6.63
N GLU A 98 -7.30 -11.53 6.93
CA GLU A 98 -8.64 -10.94 6.99
C GLU A 98 -9.24 -11.01 8.39
N THR A 99 -8.84 -12.00 9.20
CA THR A 99 -9.38 -12.26 10.52
C THR A 99 -8.29 -12.21 11.60
N PRO A 100 -8.66 -11.98 12.89
CA PRO A 100 -7.68 -12.05 13.98
C PRO A 100 -6.98 -13.40 14.08
N GLU A 101 -7.67 -14.48 13.78
CA GLU A 101 -7.12 -15.84 13.82
C GLU A 101 -6.02 -16.01 12.76
N GLN A 102 -6.23 -15.46 11.57
CA GLN A 102 -5.22 -15.49 10.51
C GLN A 102 -3.99 -14.66 10.89
N LEU A 103 -4.19 -13.50 11.53
CA LEU A 103 -3.09 -12.68 12.04
C LEU A 103 -2.29 -13.44 13.09
N ASP A 104 -2.94 -14.10 14.04
CA ASP A 104 -2.27 -14.89 15.06
C ASP A 104 -1.45 -16.02 14.44
N ALA A 105 -1.96 -16.68 13.41
CA ALA A 105 -1.25 -17.73 12.70
C ALA A 105 0.02 -17.21 12.03
N VAL A 106 -0.03 -16.03 11.40
CA VAL A 106 1.13 -15.39 10.76
C VAL A 106 2.18 -15.01 11.80
N LEU A 107 1.76 -14.40 12.91
CA LEU A 107 2.68 -13.99 13.98
C LEU A 107 3.36 -15.21 14.61
N THR A 108 2.64 -16.30 14.82
CA THR A 108 3.21 -17.54 15.33
C THR A 108 4.25 -18.12 14.38
N ALA A 109 3.92 -18.18 13.09
CA ALA A 109 4.86 -18.66 12.07
C ALA A 109 6.14 -17.82 12.01
N TRP A 110 6.02 -16.51 12.14
CA TRP A 110 7.18 -15.62 12.13
C TRP A 110 8.06 -15.79 13.38
N LYS A 111 7.46 -16.02 14.54
CA LYS A 111 8.23 -16.30 15.77
C LYS A 111 8.99 -17.61 15.65
N GLU A 112 8.37 -18.62 15.08
CA GLU A 112 9.02 -19.94 14.89
C GLU A 112 10.17 -19.88 13.86
N ALA A 113 10.11 -18.93 12.92
CA ALA A 113 11.14 -18.75 11.92
C ALA A 113 12.37 -17.98 12.45
N GLU A 114 12.23 -17.30 13.58
CA GLU A 114 13.35 -16.64 14.25
C GLU A 114 14.22 -17.68 14.97
#